data_c99621be84f3db9f3cb2f1cbfe924f87
#
_entry.id   c99621be84f3db9f3cb2f1cbfe924f87
#
_cell.length_a   1.000
_cell.length_b   1.000
_cell.length_c   1.000
_cell.angle_alpha   90.00
_cell.angle_beta   90.00
_cell.angle_gamma   90.00
#
_symmetry.space_group_name_H-M   'P 1'
#
loop_
_entity.id
_entity.type
_entity.pdbx_description
1 polymer ?
#
loop_
_entity_poly.entity_id
_entity_poly.type
_entity_poly.pdbx_seq_one_letter_code
_entity_poly.pdbx_strand_id
1 'polypeptide(L)'
;ALVMVVSEQGSAFPFAKWTSYDHGLQSAMIVRWPGKVKAGSVTDAMVEYVDVTPTFVDVASGQPVAPMDGRSFLPVLEGRTQKHKEQVFGIMTTRGIINGTDAYAIRSVREERYKLIVNLNHESKFTNACTKMPLFLSMVEKAKAGDATARRLVDAYHHRPAVELYDLKTDPLEMTNLAGRPGSDAHIKRLRSKLETWMKEQGDKGVETELKARERQGGGRKKNNPKKK
;
A
#
# COMPACT_ATOMS: atom_id res chain seq x y z
N ALA A 1 2.82 -6.05 -30.63
CA ALA A 1 3.52 -5.66 -29.40
C ALA A 1 2.55 -5.68 -28.21
N LEU A 2 3.04 -6.07 -27.05
CA LEU A 2 2.38 -5.88 -25.74
C LEU A 2 2.74 -4.50 -25.22
N VAL A 3 1.74 -3.71 -24.87
CA VAL A 3 1.91 -2.40 -24.23
C VAL A 3 1.17 -2.44 -22.89
N MET A 4 1.87 -2.08 -21.83
CA MET A 4 1.32 -1.99 -20.48
C MET A 4 1.55 -0.58 -19.94
N VAL A 5 0.47 0.06 -19.50
CA VAL A 5 0.49 1.37 -18.86
C VAL A 5 0.06 1.19 -17.42
N VAL A 6 0.86 1.65 -16.50
CA VAL A 6 0.58 1.61 -15.07
C VAL A 6 0.71 3.00 -14.47
N SER A 7 -0.15 3.35 -13.53
CA SER A 7 0.00 4.59 -12.78
C SER A 7 0.87 4.38 -11.54
N GLU A 8 1.38 5.45 -10.97
CA GLU A 8 1.89 5.43 -9.61
C GLU A 8 0.73 5.26 -8.62
N GLN A 9 0.99 4.66 -7.46
CA GLN A 9 -0.02 4.45 -6.44
C GLN A 9 -0.46 5.76 -5.79
N GLY A 10 -1.76 5.91 -5.60
CA GLY A 10 -2.41 6.99 -4.86
C GLY A 10 -2.13 8.41 -5.39
N SER A 11 -3.10 9.29 -5.22
CA SER A 11 -2.91 10.72 -5.39
C SER A 11 -2.43 11.35 -4.08
N ALA A 12 -1.81 12.53 -4.15
CA ALA A 12 -1.28 13.25 -2.98
C ALA A 12 -2.39 13.87 -2.10
N PHE A 13 -3.43 13.08 -1.81
CA PHE A 13 -4.53 13.47 -0.93
C PHE A 13 -4.41 12.78 0.43
N PRO A 14 -5.01 13.34 1.50
CA PRO A 14 -5.18 12.65 2.77
C PRO A 14 -5.87 11.29 2.57
N PHE A 15 -5.48 10.28 3.34
CA PHE A 15 -5.96 8.90 3.23
C PHE A 15 -5.65 8.19 1.89
N ALA A 16 -4.84 8.80 1.01
CA ALA A 16 -4.37 8.20 -0.23
C ALA A 16 -2.86 7.93 -0.17
N LYS A 17 -2.04 8.55 -1.03
CA LYS A 17 -0.59 8.30 -1.08
C LYS A 17 0.07 8.36 0.31
N TRP A 18 1.06 7.51 0.54
CA TRP A 18 1.76 7.31 1.82
C TRP A 18 0.87 6.73 2.93
N THR A 19 -0.17 6.01 2.57
CA THR A 19 -0.99 5.24 3.51
C THR A 19 -1.17 3.81 2.98
N SER A 20 -1.70 2.91 3.81
CA SER A 20 -2.04 1.56 3.39
C SER A 20 -3.52 1.35 3.07
N TYR A 21 -4.29 2.43 2.92
CA TYR A 21 -5.66 2.35 2.38
C TYR A 21 -5.64 2.03 0.89
N ASP A 22 -6.74 1.51 0.34
CA ASP A 22 -6.81 1.19 -1.09
C ASP A 22 -6.53 2.43 -1.96
N HIS A 23 -7.04 3.61 -1.59
CA HIS A 23 -6.71 4.86 -2.29
C HIS A 23 -5.21 5.22 -2.28
N GLY A 24 -4.44 4.63 -1.37
CA GLY A 24 -2.98 4.81 -1.30
C GLY A 24 -2.18 3.74 -2.01
N LEU A 25 -2.74 2.54 -2.18
CA LEU A 25 -2.03 1.38 -2.73
C LEU A 25 -2.52 1.00 -4.14
N GLN A 26 -3.82 1.12 -4.39
CA GLN A 26 -4.39 0.75 -5.69
C GLN A 26 -3.94 1.74 -6.76
N SER A 27 -3.50 1.19 -7.88
CA SER A 27 -3.10 1.96 -9.07
C SER A 27 -3.76 1.39 -10.32
N ALA A 28 -3.89 2.23 -11.34
CA ALA A 28 -4.45 1.79 -12.61
C ALA A 28 -3.45 0.94 -13.40
N MET A 29 -3.94 -0.12 -14.04
CA MET A 29 -3.19 -0.90 -15.01
C MET A 29 -4.04 -1.06 -16.28
N ILE A 30 -3.48 -0.68 -17.42
CA ILE A 30 -4.12 -0.83 -18.74
C ILE A 30 -3.17 -1.63 -19.62
N VAL A 31 -3.69 -2.70 -20.22
CA VAL A 31 -2.90 -3.57 -21.08
C VAL A 31 -3.51 -3.61 -22.49
N ARG A 32 -2.66 -3.39 -23.48
CA ARG A 32 -3.02 -3.55 -24.90
C ARG A 32 -2.13 -4.59 -25.54
N TRP A 33 -2.72 -5.67 -26.03
CA TRP A 33 -2.02 -6.73 -26.76
C TRP A 33 -2.94 -7.31 -27.84
N PRO A 34 -2.96 -6.70 -29.03
CA PRO A 34 -3.83 -7.12 -30.12
C PRO A 34 -3.68 -8.62 -30.46
N GLY A 35 -4.79 -9.31 -30.63
CA GLY A 35 -4.82 -10.75 -30.92
C GLY A 35 -4.60 -11.67 -29.72
N LYS A 36 -4.29 -11.12 -28.53
CA LYS A 36 -4.08 -11.89 -27.29
C LYS A 36 -4.99 -11.44 -26.16
N VAL A 37 -5.12 -10.14 -25.93
CA VAL A 37 -6.03 -9.56 -24.94
C VAL A 37 -7.28 -9.07 -25.64
N LYS A 38 -8.46 -9.51 -25.16
CA LYS A 38 -9.75 -9.07 -25.69
C LYS A 38 -9.94 -7.58 -25.41
N ALA A 39 -10.22 -6.81 -26.46
CA ALA A 39 -10.49 -5.38 -26.32
C ALA A 39 -11.71 -5.11 -25.42
N GLY A 40 -11.61 -4.10 -24.55
CA GLY A 40 -12.68 -3.71 -23.62
C GLY A 40 -12.90 -4.67 -22.45
N SER A 41 -12.06 -5.71 -22.29
CA SER A 41 -12.15 -6.58 -21.11
C SER A 41 -11.67 -5.88 -19.84
N VAL A 42 -12.32 -6.16 -18.71
CA VAL A 42 -11.98 -5.70 -17.38
C VAL A 42 -11.88 -6.90 -16.45
N THR A 43 -11.02 -6.85 -15.46
CA THR A 43 -10.87 -7.89 -14.44
C THR A 43 -10.58 -7.27 -13.09
N ASP A 44 -11.09 -7.90 -12.03
CA ASP A 44 -10.81 -7.57 -10.63
C ASP A 44 -9.72 -8.47 -10.03
N ALA A 45 -8.97 -9.21 -10.87
CA ALA A 45 -7.87 -10.04 -10.41
C ALA A 45 -6.82 -9.20 -9.68
N MET A 46 -6.50 -9.58 -8.44
CA MET A 46 -5.49 -8.89 -7.64
C MET A 46 -4.10 -9.18 -8.19
N VAL A 47 -3.47 -8.17 -8.80
CA VAL A 47 -2.11 -8.20 -9.31
C VAL A 47 -1.26 -7.13 -8.60
N GLU A 48 0.04 -7.37 -8.50
CA GLU A 48 0.99 -6.43 -7.93
C GLU A 48 2.09 -6.08 -8.94
N TYR A 49 2.80 -4.98 -8.75
CA TYR A 49 3.88 -4.59 -9.66
C TYR A 49 5.04 -5.60 -9.72
N VAL A 50 5.25 -6.35 -8.64
CA VAL A 50 6.24 -7.46 -8.64
C VAL A 50 5.89 -8.57 -9.65
N ASP A 51 4.62 -8.65 -10.09
CA ASP A 51 4.13 -9.62 -11.06
C ASP A 51 4.42 -9.21 -12.51
N VAL A 52 4.76 -7.95 -12.76
CA VAL A 52 4.97 -7.40 -14.12
C VAL A 52 6.18 -8.06 -14.78
N THR A 53 7.33 -8.11 -14.09
CA THR A 53 8.54 -8.70 -14.64
C THR A 53 8.37 -10.18 -15.00
N PRO A 54 7.88 -11.07 -14.10
CA PRO A 54 7.64 -12.46 -14.47
C PRO A 54 6.60 -12.62 -15.59
N THR A 55 5.62 -11.70 -15.72
CA THR A 55 4.69 -11.71 -16.84
C THR A 55 5.37 -11.40 -18.17
N PHE A 56 6.28 -10.42 -18.23
CA PHE A 56 7.04 -10.14 -19.44
C PHE A 56 7.98 -11.28 -19.82
N VAL A 57 8.62 -11.93 -18.84
CA VAL A 57 9.45 -13.11 -19.08
C VAL A 57 8.62 -14.24 -19.68
N ASP A 58 7.45 -14.50 -19.13
CA ASP A 58 6.52 -15.54 -19.62
C ASP A 58 6.01 -15.22 -21.06
N VAL A 59 5.64 -13.97 -21.33
CA VAL A 59 5.25 -13.49 -22.66
C VAL A 59 6.36 -13.68 -23.70
N ALA A 60 7.61 -13.53 -23.29
CA ALA A 60 8.78 -13.76 -24.14
C ALA A 60 9.17 -15.24 -24.23
N SER A 61 8.36 -16.16 -23.70
CA SER A 61 8.67 -17.61 -23.64
C SER A 61 9.97 -17.91 -22.88
N GLY A 62 10.34 -17.01 -21.96
CA GLY A 62 11.48 -17.19 -21.08
C GLY A 62 11.14 -18.07 -19.89
N GLN A 63 12.18 -18.54 -19.20
CA GLN A 63 12.01 -19.18 -17.89
C GLN A 63 12.10 -18.12 -16.79
N PRO A 64 11.23 -18.16 -15.78
CA PRO A 64 11.34 -17.26 -14.64
C PRO A 64 12.74 -17.37 -14.02
N VAL A 65 13.38 -16.23 -13.81
CA VAL A 65 14.66 -16.18 -13.09
C VAL A 65 14.33 -16.19 -11.59
N ALA A 66 14.70 -17.24 -10.90
CA ALA A 66 14.56 -17.31 -9.46
C ALA A 66 15.69 -16.54 -8.75
N PRO A 67 15.42 -15.90 -7.58
CA PRO A 67 14.13 -15.76 -6.95
C PRO A 67 13.36 -14.51 -7.44
N MET A 68 12.09 -14.67 -7.75
CA MET A 68 11.16 -13.57 -8.01
C MET A 68 10.00 -13.63 -6.99
N ASP A 69 9.68 -12.54 -6.33
CA ASP A 69 8.54 -12.46 -5.40
C ASP A 69 7.19 -12.46 -6.13
N GLY A 70 7.18 -12.01 -7.38
CA GLY A 70 5.99 -12.00 -8.23
C GLY A 70 5.82 -13.27 -9.04
N ARG A 71 4.63 -13.44 -9.60
CA ARG A 71 4.29 -14.50 -10.56
C ARG A 71 3.58 -13.94 -11.77
N SER A 72 3.69 -14.63 -12.90
CA SER A 72 3.05 -14.20 -14.15
C SER A 72 1.52 -14.19 -14.04
N PHE A 73 0.91 -13.08 -14.45
CA PHE A 73 -0.55 -12.99 -14.65
C PHE A 73 -0.97 -13.10 -16.13
N LEU A 74 -0.10 -13.67 -16.96
CA LEU A 74 -0.43 -13.96 -18.37
C LEU A 74 -1.75 -14.71 -18.53
N PRO A 75 -2.11 -15.72 -17.69
CA PRO A 75 -3.42 -16.38 -17.79
C PRO A 75 -4.62 -15.43 -17.63
N VAL A 76 -4.47 -14.36 -16.83
CA VAL A 76 -5.51 -13.32 -16.68
C VAL A 76 -5.59 -12.48 -17.95
N LEU A 77 -4.46 -12.06 -18.50
CA LEU A 77 -4.39 -11.28 -19.75
C LEU A 77 -5.04 -12.01 -20.93
N GLU A 78 -4.84 -13.31 -21.02
CA GLU A 78 -5.42 -14.16 -22.08
C GLU A 78 -6.89 -14.54 -21.81
N GLY A 79 -7.47 -14.11 -20.69
CA GLY A 79 -8.85 -14.44 -20.32
C GLY A 79 -9.07 -15.89 -19.88
N ARG A 80 -8.00 -16.66 -19.61
CA ARG A 80 -8.07 -18.06 -19.14
C ARG A 80 -8.52 -18.16 -17.68
N THR A 81 -8.36 -17.11 -16.92
CA THR A 81 -8.82 -17.00 -15.52
C THR A 81 -9.17 -15.54 -15.19
N GLN A 82 -10.04 -15.37 -14.17
CA GLN A 82 -10.35 -14.07 -13.57
C GLN A 82 -9.69 -13.91 -12.20
N LYS A 83 -8.85 -14.86 -11.79
CA LYS A 83 -8.16 -14.84 -10.48
C LYS A 83 -6.66 -14.94 -10.67
N HIS A 84 -5.92 -14.24 -9.80
CA HIS A 84 -4.47 -14.31 -9.77
C HIS A 84 -3.98 -14.56 -8.34
N LYS A 85 -4.04 -13.59 -7.44
CA LYS A 85 -3.69 -13.73 -6.03
C LYS A 85 -4.94 -13.76 -5.15
N GLU A 86 -4.88 -14.50 -4.04
CA GLU A 86 -5.93 -14.49 -3.02
C GLU A 86 -5.77 -13.33 -2.04
N GLN A 87 -4.54 -12.85 -1.88
CA GLN A 87 -4.20 -11.69 -1.07
C GLN A 87 -3.04 -10.91 -1.66
N VAL A 88 -3.01 -9.62 -1.34
CA VAL A 88 -1.90 -8.70 -1.63
C VAL A 88 -1.48 -7.99 -0.35
N PHE A 89 -0.22 -7.54 -0.31
CA PHE A 89 0.38 -6.97 0.88
C PHE A 89 0.82 -5.53 0.64
N GLY A 90 0.76 -4.71 1.71
CA GLY A 90 1.21 -3.33 1.66
C GLY A 90 2.21 -3.02 2.76
N ILE A 91 3.25 -2.29 2.38
CA ILE A 91 4.24 -1.71 3.30
C ILE A 91 4.20 -0.20 3.15
N MET A 92 4.16 0.48 4.27
CA MET A 92 4.42 1.92 4.34
C MET A 92 5.50 2.18 5.37
N THR A 93 6.50 2.95 4.97
CA THR A 93 7.55 3.48 5.85
C THR A 93 7.53 5.00 5.76
N THR A 94 7.64 5.68 6.89
CA THR A 94 7.76 7.15 6.92
C THR A 94 9.21 7.61 6.96
N ARG A 95 10.15 6.69 7.18
CA ARG A 95 11.57 7.01 7.30
C ARG A 95 12.12 7.53 5.97
N GLY A 96 12.55 8.79 5.96
CA GLY A 96 13.04 9.46 4.75
C GLY A 96 11.96 10.19 3.94
N ILE A 97 10.70 10.12 4.34
CA ILE A 97 9.61 10.91 3.73
C ILE A 97 9.64 12.34 4.26
N ILE A 98 9.48 13.31 3.37
CA ILE A 98 9.39 14.74 3.74
C ILE A 98 8.20 14.95 4.69
N ASN A 99 8.47 15.61 5.83
CA ASN A 99 7.50 15.83 6.91
C ASN A 99 6.91 14.54 7.51
N GLY A 100 7.52 13.39 7.24
CA GLY A 100 7.09 12.12 7.81
C GLY A 100 7.48 11.99 9.27
N THR A 101 6.62 11.37 10.07
CA THR A 101 6.94 10.93 11.43
C THR A 101 8.09 9.93 11.36
N ASP A 102 9.10 10.08 12.19
CA ASP A 102 10.21 9.13 12.19
C ASP A 102 9.74 7.74 12.64
N ALA A 103 10.14 6.73 11.87
CA ALA A 103 9.86 5.31 12.16
C ALA A 103 8.38 4.92 12.33
N TYR A 104 7.44 5.57 11.63
CA TYR A 104 6.05 5.11 11.60
C TYR A 104 5.87 4.01 10.56
N ALA A 105 5.84 2.78 11.00
CA ALA A 105 5.71 1.60 10.15
C ALA A 105 4.25 1.15 10.05
N ILE A 106 3.76 0.93 8.83
CA ILE A 106 2.44 0.37 8.55
C ILE A 106 2.61 -0.89 7.71
N ARG A 107 1.85 -1.93 8.03
CA ARG A 107 1.77 -3.16 7.25
C ARG A 107 0.31 -3.48 7.00
N SER A 108 0.00 -4.01 5.83
CA SER A 108 -1.37 -4.41 5.51
C SER A 108 -1.43 -5.69 4.71
N VAL A 109 -2.55 -6.36 4.81
CA VAL A 109 -2.94 -7.48 3.96
C VAL A 109 -4.37 -7.26 3.50
N ARG A 110 -4.61 -7.43 2.20
CA ARG A 110 -5.91 -7.29 1.55
C ARG A 110 -6.27 -8.59 0.85
N GLU A 111 -7.45 -9.08 1.13
CA GLU A 111 -8.16 -10.08 0.34
C GLU A 111 -9.25 -9.38 -0.51
N GLU A 112 -10.01 -10.14 -1.28
CA GLU A 112 -11.10 -9.60 -2.09
C GLU A 112 -12.09 -8.74 -1.27
N ARG A 113 -12.46 -9.20 -0.07
CA ARG A 113 -13.47 -8.55 0.77
C ARG A 113 -12.89 -7.82 1.98
N TYR A 114 -11.91 -8.40 2.66
CA TYR A 114 -11.43 -7.85 3.92
C TYR A 114 -10.00 -7.34 3.81
N LYS A 115 -9.74 -6.27 4.54
CA LYS A 115 -8.41 -5.69 4.65
C LYS A 115 -8.06 -5.43 6.11
N LEU A 116 -6.86 -5.84 6.48
CA LEU A 116 -6.25 -5.57 7.77
C LEU A 116 -5.09 -4.60 7.59
N ILE A 117 -5.07 -3.54 8.39
CA ILE A 117 -3.94 -2.62 8.51
C ILE A 117 -3.41 -2.70 9.94
N VAL A 118 -2.11 -2.77 10.10
CA VAL A 118 -1.40 -2.78 11.38
C VAL A 118 -0.47 -1.59 11.45
N ASN A 119 -0.74 -0.68 12.36
CA ASN A 119 0.07 0.50 12.63
C ASN A 119 1.04 0.18 13.77
N LEU A 120 2.28 -0.13 13.44
CA LEU A 120 3.25 -0.68 14.40
C LEU A 120 3.77 0.35 15.41
N ASN A 121 3.61 1.65 15.14
CA ASN A 121 3.97 2.74 16.04
C ASN A 121 2.78 3.70 16.21
N HIS A 122 1.61 3.15 16.49
CA HIS A 122 0.33 3.86 16.54
C HIS A 122 0.24 4.93 17.62
N GLU A 123 1.06 4.87 18.66
CA GLU A 123 1.12 5.88 19.73
C GLU A 123 1.73 7.21 19.24
N SER A 124 2.50 7.15 18.15
CA SER A 124 3.09 8.35 17.55
C SER A 124 2.06 9.06 16.66
N LYS A 125 2.16 10.37 16.60
CA LYS A 125 1.39 11.18 15.67
C LYS A 125 1.85 10.89 14.23
N PHE A 126 0.96 10.38 13.38
CA PHE A 126 1.26 10.17 11.97
C PHE A 126 1.30 11.49 11.21
N THR A 127 2.38 11.72 10.50
CA THR A 127 2.55 12.83 9.56
C THR A 127 3.30 12.37 8.31
N ASN A 128 3.08 13.06 7.21
CA ASN A 128 3.79 12.89 5.95
C ASN A 128 3.69 14.17 5.11
N ALA A 129 4.10 14.13 3.85
CA ALA A 129 4.07 15.29 2.97
C ALA A 129 2.66 15.89 2.82
N CYS A 130 1.59 15.07 2.81
CA CYS A 130 0.21 15.54 2.71
C CYS A 130 -0.18 16.50 3.84
N THR A 131 0.34 16.33 5.04
CA THR A 131 -0.03 17.14 6.23
C THR A 131 0.38 18.61 6.11
N LYS A 132 1.19 18.95 5.13
CA LYS A 132 1.61 20.32 4.80
C LYS A 132 0.97 20.87 3.50
N MET A 133 0.16 20.06 2.84
CA MET A 133 -0.52 20.49 1.61
C MET A 133 -1.76 21.33 1.89
N PRO A 134 -2.12 22.24 1.00
CA PRO A 134 -3.25 23.17 1.19
C PRO A 134 -4.57 22.45 1.54
N LEU A 135 -4.84 21.30 0.93
CA LEU A 135 -6.05 20.54 1.20
C LEU A 135 -6.14 20.09 2.66
N PHE A 136 -5.06 19.49 3.20
CA PHE A 136 -5.05 19.05 4.60
C PHE A 136 -5.11 20.24 5.57
N LEU A 137 -4.38 21.32 5.26
CA LEU A 137 -4.42 22.54 6.05
C LEU A 137 -5.83 23.17 6.08
N SER A 138 -6.55 23.15 4.95
CA SER A 138 -7.94 23.58 4.89
C SER A 138 -8.85 22.72 5.80
N MET A 139 -8.63 21.41 5.88
CA MET A 139 -9.35 20.53 6.81
C MET A 139 -9.05 20.91 8.27
N VAL A 140 -7.80 21.21 8.59
CA VAL A 140 -7.39 21.66 9.93
C VAL A 140 -8.08 22.97 10.32
N GLU A 141 -8.16 23.95 9.42
CA GLU A 141 -8.84 25.22 9.68
C GLU A 141 -10.37 25.02 9.88
N LYS A 142 -11.02 24.17 9.07
CA LYS A 142 -12.42 23.80 9.30
C LYS A 142 -12.64 23.13 10.66
N ALA A 143 -11.73 22.22 11.05
CA ALA A 143 -11.79 21.56 12.35
C ALA A 143 -11.69 22.57 13.51
N LYS A 144 -10.79 23.57 13.39
CA LYS A 144 -10.66 24.67 14.37
C LYS A 144 -11.91 25.54 14.43
N ALA A 145 -12.55 25.75 13.28
CA ALA A 145 -13.81 26.51 13.18
C ALA A 145 -15.04 25.74 13.71
N GLY A 146 -14.87 24.52 14.22
CA GLY A 146 -15.96 23.76 14.84
C GLY A 146 -16.59 22.70 13.94
N ASP A 147 -16.12 22.48 12.70
CA ASP A 147 -16.60 21.41 11.84
C ASP A 147 -16.23 20.04 12.44
N ALA A 148 -17.24 19.33 12.94
CA ALA A 148 -17.06 18.02 13.59
C ALA A 148 -16.55 16.95 12.63
N THR A 149 -16.92 16.99 11.36
CA THR A 149 -16.45 16.02 10.36
C THR A 149 -14.98 16.25 10.04
N ALA A 150 -14.59 17.51 9.81
CA ALA A 150 -13.19 17.85 9.58
C ALA A 150 -12.33 17.50 10.79
N ARG A 151 -12.80 17.77 12.00
CA ARG A 151 -12.10 17.39 13.25
C ARG A 151 -11.88 15.89 13.31
N ARG A 152 -12.93 15.09 13.14
CA ARG A 152 -12.84 13.62 13.15
C ARG A 152 -11.84 13.09 12.12
N LEU A 153 -11.86 13.63 10.90
CA LEU A 153 -10.95 13.20 9.84
C LEU A 153 -9.49 13.60 10.11
N VAL A 154 -9.24 14.82 10.60
CA VAL A 154 -7.90 15.26 10.96
C VAL A 154 -7.34 14.42 12.11
N ASP A 155 -8.15 14.15 13.12
CA ASP A 155 -7.76 13.32 14.26
C ASP A 155 -7.49 11.87 13.82
N ALA A 156 -8.38 11.27 13.01
CA ALA A 156 -8.19 9.93 12.46
C ALA A 156 -6.95 9.81 11.57
N TYR A 157 -6.57 10.88 10.85
CA TYR A 157 -5.36 10.88 10.05
C TYR A 157 -4.09 10.87 10.91
N HIS A 158 -4.08 11.65 11.99
CA HIS A 158 -2.93 11.81 12.86
C HIS A 158 -2.79 10.71 13.92
N HIS A 159 -3.91 10.19 14.41
CA HIS A 159 -3.96 9.25 15.54
C HIS A 159 -4.63 7.96 15.11
N ARG A 160 -3.85 7.08 14.50
CA ARG A 160 -4.33 5.82 13.97
C ARG A 160 -4.38 4.76 15.07
N PRO A 161 -5.42 3.90 15.10
CA PRO A 161 -5.44 2.77 16.02
C PRO A 161 -4.35 1.74 15.65
N ALA A 162 -3.96 0.91 16.60
CA ALA A 162 -2.99 -0.16 16.36
C ALA A 162 -3.42 -1.11 15.25
N VAL A 163 -4.74 -1.34 15.13
CA VAL A 163 -5.34 -2.29 14.19
C VAL A 163 -6.55 -1.66 13.53
N GLU A 164 -6.62 -1.80 12.22
CA GLU A 164 -7.77 -1.40 11.42
C GLU A 164 -8.23 -2.60 10.59
N LEU A 165 -9.53 -2.90 10.61
CA LEU A 165 -10.17 -3.92 9.78
C LEU A 165 -11.30 -3.29 8.98
N TYR A 166 -11.31 -3.54 7.69
CA TYR A 166 -12.34 -3.01 6.77
C TYR A 166 -13.00 -4.13 5.98
N ASP A 167 -14.32 -4.01 5.76
CA ASP A 167 -15.09 -4.82 4.81
C ASP A 167 -15.27 -4.01 3.52
N LEU A 168 -14.39 -4.21 2.57
CA LEU A 168 -14.33 -3.44 1.32
C LEU A 168 -15.57 -3.60 0.45
N LYS A 169 -16.38 -4.65 0.68
CA LYS A 169 -17.64 -4.84 -0.06
C LYS A 169 -18.71 -3.85 0.39
N THR A 170 -18.75 -3.52 1.67
CA THR A 170 -19.76 -2.62 2.25
C THR A 170 -19.20 -1.23 2.54
N ASP A 171 -17.89 -1.10 2.64
CA ASP A 171 -17.18 0.15 2.93
C ASP A 171 -15.92 0.27 2.05
N PRO A 172 -16.09 0.50 0.73
CA PRO A 172 -14.95 0.60 -0.21
C PRO A 172 -14.06 1.82 0.03
N LEU A 173 -14.52 2.78 0.84
CA LEU A 173 -13.75 3.97 1.20
C LEU A 173 -13.01 3.82 2.54
N GLU A 174 -13.11 2.68 3.19
CA GLU A 174 -12.42 2.36 4.45
C GLU A 174 -12.69 3.40 5.56
N MET A 175 -13.95 3.84 5.67
CA MET A 175 -14.39 4.89 6.60
C MET A 175 -14.74 4.35 7.99
N THR A 176 -15.01 3.05 8.10
CA THR A 176 -15.54 2.41 9.31
C THR A 176 -14.64 1.28 9.75
N ASN A 177 -13.75 1.54 10.71
CA ASN A 177 -12.94 0.49 11.32
C ASN A 177 -13.82 -0.51 12.10
N LEU A 178 -13.70 -1.78 11.74
CA LEU A 178 -14.42 -2.89 12.39
C LEU A 178 -13.64 -3.53 13.54
N ALA A 179 -12.37 -3.18 13.74
CA ALA A 179 -11.58 -3.73 14.85
C ALA A 179 -12.23 -3.41 16.20
N GLY A 180 -12.34 -4.41 17.06
CA GLY A 180 -13.02 -4.31 18.35
C GLY A 180 -14.54 -4.42 18.28
N ARG A 181 -15.15 -4.61 17.10
CA ARG A 181 -16.58 -4.88 16.98
C ARG A 181 -16.87 -6.39 17.09
N PRO A 182 -18.06 -6.79 17.54
CA PRO A 182 -18.46 -8.19 17.57
C PRO A 182 -18.26 -8.87 16.20
N GLY A 183 -17.65 -10.05 16.19
CA GLY A 183 -17.40 -10.84 14.98
C GLY A 183 -16.13 -10.46 14.20
N SER A 184 -15.43 -9.39 14.55
CA SER A 184 -14.20 -8.98 13.85
C SER A 184 -12.97 -9.83 14.17
N ASP A 185 -12.93 -10.43 15.36
CA ASP A 185 -11.71 -11.10 15.87
C ASP A 185 -11.23 -12.26 15.01
N ALA A 186 -12.16 -13.06 14.47
CA ALA A 186 -11.82 -14.18 13.59
C ALA A 186 -11.16 -13.69 12.29
N HIS A 187 -11.66 -12.60 11.70
CA HIS A 187 -11.08 -11.98 10.51
C HIS A 187 -9.70 -11.37 10.81
N ILE A 188 -9.58 -10.66 11.93
CA ILE A 188 -8.31 -10.07 12.38
C ILE A 188 -7.27 -11.17 12.58
N LYS A 189 -7.60 -12.23 13.32
CA LYS A 189 -6.68 -13.35 13.59
C LYS A 189 -6.20 -13.99 12.30
N ARG A 190 -7.11 -14.29 11.38
CA ARG A 190 -6.80 -14.93 10.10
C ARG A 190 -5.90 -14.06 9.22
N LEU A 191 -6.27 -12.80 9.03
CA LEU A 191 -5.50 -11.86 8.20
C LEU A 191 -4.15 -11.54 8.84
N ARG A 192 -4.10 -11.39 10.17
CA ARG A 192 -2.84 -11.17 10.89
C ARG A 192 -1.86 -12.33 10.70
N SER A 193 -2.34 -13.57 10.81
CA SER A 193 -1.50 -14.75 10.56
C SER A 193 -0.89 -14.74 9.14
N LYS A 194 -1.68 -14.37 8.12
CA LYS A 194 -1.18 -14.23 6.74
C LYS A 194 -0.12 -13.12 6.63
N LEU A 195 -0.39 -11.96 7.24
CA LEU A 195 0.53 -10.84 7.24
C LEU A 195 1.86 -11.19 7.94
N GLU A 196 1.80 -11.81 9.10
CA GLU A 196 2.99 -12.21 9.87
C GLU A 196 3.82 -13.27 9.12
N THR A 197 3.17 -14.23 8.45
CA THR A 197 3.85 -15.21 7.61
C THR A 197 4.61 -14.51 6.48
N TRP A 198 3.95 -13.62 5.75
CA TRP A 198 4.58 -12.86 4.68
C TRP A 198 5.71 -11.96 5.19
N MET A 199 5.53 -11.25 6.30
CA MET A 199 6.60 -10.44 6.91
C MET A 199 7.82 -11.30 7.25
N LYS A 200 7.61 -12.50 7.78
CA LYS A 200 8.70 -13.44 8.09
C LYS A 200 9.44 -13.89 6.82
N GLU A 201 8.72 -14.22 5.75
CA GLU A 201 9.28 -14.60 4.45
C GLU A 201 10.12 -13.46 3.84
N GLN A 202 9.69 -12.21 4.01
CA GLN A 202 10.39 -11.02 3.54
C GLN A 202 11.52 -10.57 4.51
N GLY A 203 11.73 -11.24 5.63
CA GLY A 203 12.68 -10.83 6.66
C GLY A 203 12.30 -9.51 7.34
N ASP A 204 11.02 -9.14 7.29
CA ASP A 204 10.49 -7.91 7.89
C ASP A 204 10.21 -8.13 9.38
N LYS A 205 10.94 -7.41 10.23
CA LYS A 205 10.81 -7.44 11.68
C LYS A 205 9.98 -6.27 12.23
N GLY A 206 9.16 -5.65 11.38
CA GLY A 206 8.31 -4.54 11.76
C GLY A 206 9.11 -3.29 12.15
N VAL A 207 8.95 -2.82 13.40
CA VAL A 207 9.61 -1.59 13.88
C VAL A 207 11.14 -1.67 13.78
N GLU A 208 11.76 -2.83 14.04
CA GLU A 208 13.22 -2.99 13.87
C GLU A 208 13.64 -2.75 12.41
N THR A 209 12.89 -3.31 11.46
CA THR A 209 13.13 -3.10 10.03
C THR A 209 12.98 -1.63 9.64
N GLU A 210 11.96 -0.96 10.19
CA GLU A 210 11.72 0.47 9.98
C GLU A 210 12.88 1.33 10.48
N LEU A 211 13.34 1.11 11.70
CA LEU A 211 14.46 1.85 12.28
C LEU A 211 15.74 1.74 11.46
N LYS A 212 15.96 0.58 10.81
CA LYS A 212 17.11 0.30 9.94
C LYS A 212 16.87 0.67 8.46
N ALA A 213 15.74 1.27 8.12
CA ALA A 213 15.40 1.57 6.72
C ALA A 213 16.46 2.43 6.02
N ARG A 214 17.06 3.40 6.70
CA ARG A 214 18.13 4.25 6.13
C ARG A 214 19.42 3.49 5.84
N GLU A 215 19.73 2.45 6.59
CA GLU A 215 20.92 1.62 6.36
C GLU A 215 20.79 0.84 5.06
N ARG A 216 19.55 0.50 4.68
CA ARG A 216 19.21 -0.24 3.46
C ARG A 216 19.00 0.66 2.23
N GLN A 217 18.78 1.95 2.43
CA GLN A 217 18.73 2.93 1.35
C GLN A 217 20.15 3.22 0.88
N GLY A 218 20.75 2.39 0.07
CA GLY A 218 22.12 2.43 -0.41
C GLY A 218 22.75 3.83 -0.39
N GLY A 219 23.88 3.94 0.26
CA GLY A 219 24.69 5.10 0.62
C GLY A 219 24.34 6.42 -0.04
N GLY A 220 23.69 7.27 0.72
CA GLY A 220 23.64 8.69 0.38
C GLY A 220 25.07 9.15 0.11
N ARG A 221 25.35 9.65 -1.09
CA ARG A 221 26.61 10.31 -1.45
C ARG A 221 27.02 11.18 -0.27
N LYS A 222 28.10 10.81 0.44
CA LYS A 222 28.79 11.74 1.32
C LYS A 222 29.06 12.97 0.46
N LYS A 223 28.35 14.06 0.70
CA LYS A 223 28.72 15.37 0.14
C LYS A 223 30.09 15.65 0.71
N ASN A 224 31.13 15.36 -0.06
CA ASN A 224 32.44 15.93 0.16
C ASN A 224 32.26 17.45 -0.05
N ASN A 225 32.10 18.14 1.07
CA ASN A 225 32.17 19.58 1.10
C ASN A 225 33.67 19.93 1.04
N PRO A 226 34.22 20.40 -0.10
CA PRO A 226 35.59 20.90 -0.08
C PRO A 226 35.59 22.15 0.80
N LYS A 227 36.26 22.05 1.95
CA LYS A 227 36.57 23.22 2.78
C LYS A 227 37.21 24.26 1.89
N LYS A 228 36.56 25.39 1.71
CA LYS A 228 37.21 26.60 1.16
C LYS A 228 38.35 26.95 2.10
N LYS A 229 39.55 26.92 1.54
CA LYS A 229 40.70 27.64 2.08
C LYS A 229 40.61 29.08 1.69
#